data_ce91868d41646843a106d432f8c6fc65
#
_entry.id   ce91868d41646843a106d432f8c6fc65
#
_cell.length_a   1.000
_cell.length_b   1.000
_cell.length_c   1.000
_cell.angle_alpha   90.00
_cell.angle_beta   90.00
_cell.angle_gamma   90.00
#
_symmetry.space_group_name_H-M   'P 1'
#
loop_
_entity.id
_entity.type
_entity.pdbx_description
1 polymer ?
#
loop_
_entity_poly.entity_id
_entity_poly.type
_entity_poly.pdbx_seq_one_letter_code
_entity_poly.pdbx_strand_id
1 'polypeptide(L)'
;LICIAPLTNIGLLFAMDPKIPSLLKRIVLMCGSPTYTRYDGTSETMSAMDKSDLIVLGSKGVIENNALIDPHATKLVYGAEVKEHVTCGLNVTSRLIMKPEEAEKIFHHPLLEPVLDIAREWFKDEERVTFHDPLTAVSLFHEDVCRFERGKLEIETDSRLLSGFTYWRPDENGPHRVAMDVDKELFYQYLFEVFR
;
A
#
# COMPACT_ATOMS: atom_id res chain seq x y z
N LEU A 1 -8.42 -11.31 4.28
CA LEU A 1 -8.61 -10.70 2.97
C LEU A 1 -7.43 -9.77 2.69
N ILE A 2 -6.84 -9.89 1.49
CA ILE A 2 -5.80 -8.96 1.00
C ILE A 2 -6.41 -8.17 -0.15
N CYS A 3 -6.22 -6.84 -0.15
CA CYS A 3 -6.71 -5.93 -1.17
C CYS A 3 -5.54 -5.12 -1.72
N ILE A 4 -5.26 -5.29 -3.01
CA ILE A 4 -4.10 -4.74 -3.72
C ILE A 4 -4.49 -4.01 -5.01
N ALA A 5 -5.73 -3.54 -5.09
CA ALA A 5 -6.29 -2.81 -6.21
C ALA A 5 -7.37 -1.84 -5.70
N PRO A 6 -7.93 -0.97 -6.55
CA PRO A 6 -9.07 -0.14 -6.19
C PRO A 6 -10.18 -0.93 -5.51
N LEU A 7 -10.76 -0.40 -4.46
CA LEU A 7 -11.62 -1.13 -3.54
C LEU A 7 -13.09 -1.27 -3.99
N THR A 8 -13.41 -0.96 -5.24
CA THR A 8 -14.78 -0.99 -5.79
C THR A 8 -15.49 -2.31 -5.53
N ASN A 9 -14.84 -3.44 -5.83
CA ASN A 9 -15.43 -4.77 -5.64
C ASN A 9 -15.63 -5.11 -4.17
N ILE A 10 -14.75 -4.67 -3.27
CA ILE A 10 -14.85 -4.91 -1.83
C ILE A 10 -15.90 -4.00 -1.21
N GLY A 11 -15.92 -2.71 -1.62
CA GLY A 11 -16.98 -1.78 -1.23
C GLY A 11 -18.35 -2.28 -1.62
N LEU A 12 -18.50 -2.78 -2.87
CA LEU A 12 -19.75 -3.38 -3.33
C LEU A 12 -20.13 -4.62 -2.51
N LEU A 13 -19.16 -5.51 -2.23
CA LEU A 13 -19.39 -6.69 -1.41
C LEU A 13 -19.93 -6.33 -0.02
N PHE A 14 -19.33 -5.32 0.64
CA PHE A 14 -19.74 -4.86 1.97
C PHE A 14 -21.08 -4.12 1.93
N ALA A 15 -21.37 -3.41 0.84
CA ALA A 15 -22.67 -2.76 0.65
C ALA A 15 -23.81 -3.76 0.42
N MET A 16 -23.53 -4.87 -0.29
CA MET A 16 -24.50 -5.93 -0.55
C MET A 16 -24.83 -6.75 0.71
N ASP A 17 -23.84 -7.01 1.53
CA ASP A 17 -24.02 -7.70 2.82
C ASP A 17 -23.15 -7.06 3.92
N PRO A 18 -23.74 -6.17 4.72
CA PRO A 18 -23.06 -5.49 5.82
C PRO A 18 -22.54 -6.39 6.95
N LYS A 19 -22.88 -7.68 6.94
CA LYS A 19 -22.37 -8.65 7.92
C LYS A 19 -21.00 -9.19 7.55
N ILE A 20 -20.62 -9.15 6.27
CA ILE A 20 -19.36 -9.71 5.78
C ILE A 20 -18.14 -9.13 6.50
N PRO A 21 -18.01 -7.80 6.72
CA PRO A 21 -16.85 -7.25 7.43
C PRO A 21 -16.59 -7.94 8.79
N SER A 22 -17.65 -8.16 9.57
CA SER A 22 -17.54 -8.79 10.89
C SER A 22 -17.10 -10.26 10.87
N LEU A 23 -17.24 -10.93 9.73
CA LEU A 23 -16.77 -12.31 9.53
C LEU A 23 -15.27 -12.39 9.21
N LEU A 24 -14.68 -11.27 8.82
CA LEU A 24 -13.26 -11.23 8.48
C LEU A 24 -12.42 -11.16 9.76
N LYS A 25 -11.45 -12.04 9.87
CA LYS A 25 -10.44 -11.96 10.94
C LYS A 25 -9.57 -10.72 10.76
N ARG A 26 -9.17 -10.46 9.49
CA ARG A 26 -8.27 -9.35 9.13
C ARG A 26 -8.51 -8.94 7.68
N ILE A 27 -8.38 -7.65 7.42
CA ILE A 27 -8.22 -7.08 6.09
C ILE A 27 -6.87 -6.36 6.02
N VAL A 28 -6.09 -6.60 4.97
CA VAL A 28 -4.81 -5.94 4.72
C VAL A 28 -4.86 -5.26 3.36
N LEU A 29 -4.57 -3.99 3.33
CA LEU A 29 -4.79 -3.11 2.18
C LEU A 29 -3.47 -2.49 1.70
N MET A 30 -3.18 -2.60 0.40
CA MET A 30 -2.33 -1.63 -0.28
C MET A 30 -3.24 -0.48 -0.71
N CYS A 31 -3.31 0.57 0.08
CA CYS A 31 -4.19 1.69 -0.20
C CYS A 31 -3.79 2.92 0.60
N GLY A 32 -3.93 4.08 -0.02
CA GLY A 32 -3.73 5.36 0.62
C GLY A 32 -2.26 5.79 0.76
N SER A 33 -2.12 7.02 1.16
CA SER A 33 -0.83 7.63 1.51
C SER A 33 -1.00 8.36 2.83
N PRO A 34 -0.99 7.64 3.96
CA PRO A 34 -1.06 8.25 5.29
C PRO A 34 0.27 8.94 5.60
N THR A 35 0.58 9.96 4.82
CA THR A 35 1.76 10.75 5.05
C THR A 35 1.60 11.51 6.35
N TYR A 36 2.41 11.18 7.31
CA TYR A 36 2.76 12.11 8.36
C TYR A 36 3.23 13.39 7.69
N THR A 37 2.70 14.50 8.11
CA THR A 37 3.20 15.84 7.79
C THR A 37 4.59 16.10 8.41
N ARG A 38 5.33 15.10 8.79
CA ARG A 38 6.78 15.17 8.91
C ARG A 38 7.41 15.06 7.52
N TYR A 39 7.19 16.12 6.77
CA TYR A 39 8.12 16.50 5.75
C TYR A 39 9.38 16.96 6.48
N ASP A 40 10.30 16.06 6.69
CA ASP A 40 11.61 16.37 7.32
C ASP A 40 12.56 17.06 6.33
N GLY A 41 12.04 17.41 5.15
CA GLY A 41 12.81 18.11 4.12
C GLY A 41 13.85 17.24 3.43
N THR A 42 13.92 15.95 3.72
CA THR A 42 14.82 15.05 2.97
C THR A 42 14.18 14.69 1.64
N SER A 43 14.85 15.04 0.54
CA SER A 43 14.35 14.83 -0.83
C SER A 43 14.28 13.34 -1.24
N GLU A 44 14.77 12.44 -0.41
CA GLU A 44 14.84 11.01 -0.71
C GLU A 44 13.48 10.34 -0.77
N THR A 45 12.53 10.75 0.07
CA THR A 45 11.18 10.18 0.06
C THR A 45 10.40 10.55 -1.20
N MET A 46 10.56 11.74 -1.73
CA MET A 46 9.90 12.19 -2.96
C MET A 46 10.60 11.70 -4.23
N SER A 47 11.92 11.48 -4.21
CA SER A 47 12.65 10.93 -5.37
C SER A 47 12.44 9.43 -5.54
N ALA A 48 12.01 8.73 -4.47
CA ALA A 48 11.74 7.31 -4.51
C ALA A 48 10.31 6.96 -4.99
N MET A 49 9.40 7.94 -5.05
CA MET A 49 8.03 7.70 -5.48
C MET A 49 7.95 7.73 -7.01
N ASP A 50 7.39 6.68 -7.58
CA ASP A 50 7.14 6.61 -9.02
C ASP A 50 6.13 7.69 -9.43
N LYS A 51 6.44 8.44 -10.49
CA LYS A 51 5.59 9.55 -10.95
C LYS A 51 4.26 9.07 -11.52
N SER A 52 4.17 7.80 -11.92
CA SER A 52 2.96 7.21 -12.50
C SER A 52 1.89 6.90 -11.45
N ASP A 53 2.29 6.70 -10.18
CA ASP A 53 1.38 6.31 -9.10
C ASP A 53 0.83 7.51 -8.31
N LEU A 54 1.16 8.73 -8.74
CA LEU A 54 1.00 9.92 -7.92
C LEU A 54 0.27 11.04 -8.67
N ILE A 55 -0.92 11.38 -8.21
CA ILE A 55 -1.41 12.75 -8.41
C ILE A 55 -0.84 13.60 -7.28
N VAL A 56 0.27 14.26 -7.58
CA VAL A 56 0.92 15.19 -6.65
C VAL A 56 0.09 16.47 -6.58
N LEU A 57 -0.51 16.73 -5.45
CA LEU A 57 -1.14 18.02 -5.15
C LEU A 57 -0.08 19.05 -4.73
N GLY A 58 0.93 19.25 -5.60
CA GLY A 58 2.06 20.12 -5.28
C GLY A 58 2.86 19.63 -4.07
N SER A 59 3.44 20.53 -3.28
CA SER A 59 4.21 20.19 -2.07
C SER A 59 3.37 19.80 -0.84
N LYS A 60 2.04 19.57 -0.99
CA LYS A 60 1.13 19.49 0.15
C LYS A 60 0.39 18.17 0.34
N GLY A 61 0.65 17.17 -0.50
CA GLY A 61 0.02 15.86 -0.32
C GLY A 61 0.00 15.02 -1.58
N VAL A 62 -0.28 13.76 -1.39
CA VAL A 62 -0.35 12.75 -2.43
C VAL A 62 -1.67 12.02 -2.30
N ILE A 63 -2.37 11.82 -3.42
CA ILE A 63 -3.53 10.94 -3.49
C ILE A 63 -3.06 9.64 -4.12
N GLU A 64 -3.23 8.54 -3.40
CA GLU A 64 -2.83 7.22 -3.86
C GLU A 64 -3.87 6.66 -4.84
N ASN A 65 -3.41 5.93 -5.84
CA ASN A 65 -4.20 5.50 -7.00
C ASN A 65 -5.39 4.61 -6.62
N ASN A 66 -5.22 3.62 -5.73
CA ASN A 66 -6.30 2.73 -5.33
C ASN A 66 -7.42 3.48 -4.61
N ALA A 67 -7.05 4.47 -3.79
CA ALA A 67 -8.01 5.34 -3.11
C ALA A 67 -8.68 6.34 -4.06
N LEU A 68 -7.93 6.84 -5.06
CA LEU A 68 -8.41 7.82 -6.03
C LEU A 68 -9.45 7.24 -7.00
N ILE A 69 -9.24 6.01 -7.48
CA ILE A 69 -10.09 5.41 -8.52
C ILE A 69 -11.52 5.21 -8.01
N ASP A 70 -11.69 4.83 -6.74
CA ASP A 70 -13.02 4.74 -6.13
C ASP A 70 -13.00 5.21 -4.66
N PRO A 71 -13.05 6.53 -4.44
CA PRO A 71 -13.03 7.10 -3.09
C PRO A 71 -14.21 6.67 -2.22
N HIS A 72 -15.38 6.47 -2.83
CA HIS A 72 -16.59 6.06 -2.10
C HIS A 72 -16.50 4.62 -1.60
N ALA A 73 -16.05 3.70 -2.46
CA ALA A 73 -15.79 2.33 -2.03
C ALA A 73 -14.67 2.28 -0.97
N THR A 74 -13.61 3.07 -1.16
CA THR A 74 -12.52 3.20 -0.18
C THR A 74 -13.03 3.68 1.17
N LYS A 75 -13.84 4.74 1.20
CA LYS A 75 -14.48 5.25 2.42
C LYS A 75 -15.35 4.20 3.10
N LEU A 76 -16.13 3.44 2.32
CA LEU A 76 -16.98 2.37 2.83
C LEU A 76 -16.15 1.25 3.46
N VAL A 77 -15.08 0.81 2.80
CA VAL A 77 -14.21 -0.26 3.29
C VAL A 77 -13.47 0.16 4.55
N TYR A 78 -12.92 1.38 4.61
CA TYR A 78 -12.28 1.91 5.82
C TYR A 78 -13.27 2.18 6.96
N GLY A 79 -14.53 2.45 6.66
CA GLY A 79 -15.60 2.60 7.66
C GLY A 79 -16.18 1.28 8.16
N ALA A 80 -15.83 0.15 7.56
CA ALA A 80 -16.41 -1.14 7.89
C ALA A 80 -15.83 -1.73 9.19
N GLU A 81 -16.67 -2.39 9.99
CA GLU A 81 -16.30 -3.03 11.25
C GLU A 81 -15.61 -4.38 11.01
N VAL A 82 -14.34 -4.34 10.61
CA VAL A 82 -13.48 -5.52 10.51
C VAL A 82 -12.69 -5.66 11.83
N LYS A 83 -12.51 -6.89 12.30
CA LYS A 83 -11.81 -7.17 13.57
C LYS A 83 -10.41 -6.59 13.60
N GLU A 84 -9.69 -6.65 12.50
CA GLU A 84 -8.36 -6.08 12.35
C GLU A 84 -8.20 -5.47 10.96
N HIS A 85 -7.96 -4.16 10.93
CA HIS A 85 -7.82 -3.37 9.70
C HIS A 85 -6.38 -2.87 9.58
N VAL A 86 -5.65 -3.36 8.59
CA VAL A 86 -4.24 -3.05 8.38
C VAL A 86 -4.04 -2.38 7.03
N THR A 87 -3.20 -1.35 7.00
CA THR A 87 -2.87 -0.60 5.78
C THR A 87 -1.37 -0.48 5.58
N CYS A 88 -0.91 -0.84 4.38
CA CYS A 88 0.42 -0.56 3.85
C CYS A 88 0.26 0.47 2.74
N GLY A 89 0.44 1.74 3.06
CA GLY A 89 0.29 2.84 2.11
C GLY A 89 1.58 3.21 1.39
N LEU A 90 1.51 4.20 0.49
CA LEU A 90 2.68 4.68 -0.28
C LEU A 90 3.84 5.14 0.61
N ASN A 91 3.56 5.64 1.81
CA ASN A 91 4.57 6.10 2.77
C ASN A 91 5.62 5.02 3.13
N VAL A 92 5.28 3.75 3.00
CA VAL A 92 6.18 2.62 3.22
C VAL A 92 6.49 1.87 1.94
N THR A 93 5.49 1.61 1.10
CA THR A 93 5.66 0.77 -0.09
C THR A 93 6.58 1.40 -1.14
N SER A 94 6.57 2.73 -1.31
CA SER A 94 7.45 3.44 -2.26
C SER A 94 8.94 3.30 -1.94
N ARG A 95 9.28 2.84 -0.76
CA ARG A 95 10.67 2.63 -0.33
C ARG A 95 11.23 1.28 -0.77
N LEU A 96 10.38 0.37 -1.21
CA LEU A 96 10.73 -0.99 -1.62
C LEU A 96 10.96 -1.05 -3.12
N ILE A 97 12.11 -0.58 -3.53
CA ILE A 97 12.51 -0.50 -4.95
C ILE A 97 13.60 -1.51 -5.28
N MET A 98 13.56 -2.04 -6.49
CA MET A 98 14.58 -2.93 -7.06
C MET A 98 14.95 -2.46 -8.45
N LYS A 99 16.25 -2.44 -8.74
CA LYS A 99 16.79 -2.09 -10.05
C LYS A 99 16.89 -3.31 -10.97
N PRO A 100 16.98 -3.11 -12.30
CA PRO A 100 17.10 -4.20 -13.27
C PRO A 100 18.19 -5.22 -12.92
N GLU A 101 19.37 -4.73 -12.54
CA GLU A 101 20.53 -5.59 -12.25
C GLU A 101 20.32 -6.46 -10.99
N GLU A 102 19.49 -5.99 -10.05
CA GLU A 102 19.09 -6.74 -8.85
C GLU A 102 18.05 -7.79 -9.20
N ALA A 103 17.05 -7.44 -10.00
CA ALA A 103 16.01 -8.36 -10.46
C ALA A 103 16.59 -9.53 -11.26
N GLU A 104 17.51 -9.25 -12.18
CA GLU A 104 18.23 -10.26 -12.98
C GLU A 104 19.01 -11.24 -12.10
N LYS A 105 19.49 -10.82 -10.92
CA LYS A 105 20.22 -11.69 -10.00
C LYS A 105 19.34 -12.52 -9.08
N ILE A 106 18.15 -12.02 -8.77
CA ILE A 106 17.29 -12.59 -7.72
C ILE A 106 16.19 -13.47 -8.32
N PHE A 107 15.65 -13.14 -9.48
CA PHE A 107 14.50 -13.83 -10.06
C PHE A 107 14.87 -15.09 -10.85
N HIS A 108 15.72 -15.95 -10.28
CA HIS A 108 16.17 -17.19 -10.92
C HIS A 108 15.32 -18.42 -10.62
N HIS A 109 14.34 -18.34 -9.72
CA HIS A 109 13.47 -19.45 -9.44
C HIS A 109 12.46 -19.63 -10.60
N PRO A 110 12.11 -20.87 -11.04
CA PRO A 110 11.20 -21.11 -12.17
C PRO A 110 9.85 -20.39 -12.07
N LEU A 111 9.33 -20.19 -10.85
CA LEU A 111 8.10 -19.42 -10.63
C LEU A 111 8.28 -17.90 -10.82
N LEU A 112 9.51 -17.40 -10.77
CA LEU A 112 9.83 -15.97 -10.94
C LEU A 112 10.29 -15.65 -12.37
N GLU A 113 10.61 -16.64 -13.21
CA GLU A 113 11.00 -16.41 -14.60
C GLU A 113 9.95 -15.60 -15.38
N PRO A 114 8.62 -15.91 -15.32
CA PRO A 114 7.63 -15.11 -16.00
C PRO A 114 7.54 -13.67 -15.46
N VAL A 115 7.80 -13.50 -14.16
CA VAL A 115 7.85 -12.15 -13.53
C VAL A 115 9.04 -11.37 -14.05
N LEU A 116 10.20 -12.04 -14.20
CA LEU A 116 11.40 -11.42 -14.75
C LEU A 116 11.21 -10.99 -16.21
N ASP A 117 10.55 -11.83 -17.01
CA ASP A 117 10.27 -11.48 -18.41
C ASP A 117 9.36 -10.25 -18.53
N ILE A 118 8.34 -10.14 -17.68
CA ILE A 118 7.49 -8.94 -17.61
C ILE A 118 8.31 -7.74 -17.10
N ALA A 119 9.14 -7.94 -16.09
CA ALA A 119 9.99 -6.89 -15.53
C ALA A 119 10.98 -6.35 -16.58
N ARG A 120 11.53 -7.18 -17.45
CA ARG A 120 12.41 -6.75 -18.56
C ARG A 120 11.69 -5.84 -19.55
N GLU A 121 10.41 -6.09 -19.84
CA GLU A 121 9.60 -5.17 -20.66
C GLU A 121 9.38 -3.85 -19.94
N TRP A 122 9.03 -3.90 -18.63
CA TRP A 122 8.86 -2.73 -17.78
C TRP A 122 10.13 -1.86 -17.73
N PHE A 123 11.29 -2.48 -17.57
CA PHE A 123 12.59 -1.80 -17.48
C PHE A 123 13.07 -1.13 -18.79
N LYS A 124 12.36 -1.28 -19.91
CA LYS A 124 12.65 -0.50 -21.13
C LYS A 124 12.27 0.97 -20.97
N ASP A 125 11.26 1.25 -20.15
CA ASP A 125 10.71 2.58 -19.96
C ASP A 125 10.94 3.11 -18.52
N GLU A 126 11.19 2.20 -17.55
CA GLU A 126 11.31 2.52 -16.14
C GLU A 126 12.65 2.01 -15.55
N GLU A 127 13.26 2.82 -14.70
CA GLU A 127 14.57 2.51 -14.11
C GLU A 127 14.51 1.52 -12.94
N ARG A 128 13.30 1.19 -12.46
CA ARG A 128 13.10 0.37 -11.27
C ARG A 128 11.69 -0.23 -11.23
N VAL A 129 11.53 -1.27 -10.41
CA VAL A 129 10.22 -1.77 -9.98
C VAL A 129 10.02 -1.46 -8.50
N THR A 130 8.79 -1.16 -8.10
CA THR A 130 8.41 -0.89 -6.71
C THR A 130 7.48 -2.00 -6.21
N PHE A 131 7.77 -2.53 -5.01
CA PHE A 131 7.02 -3.65 -4.42
C PHE A 131 5.88 -3.16 -3.54
N HIS A 132 4.87 -2.52 -4.16
CA HIS A 132 3.70 -2.03 -3.42
C HIS A 132 2.89 -3.18 -2.82
N ASP A 133 2.37 -4.04 -3.65
CA ASP A 133 1.46 -5.12 -3.27
C ASP A 133 2.14 -6.26 -2.52
N PRO A 134 3.38 -6.65 -2.86
CA PRO A 134 4.08 -7.70 -2.13
C PRO A 134 4.29 -7.39 -0.64
N LEU A 135 4.49 -6.12 -0.26
CA LEU A 135 4.58 -5.76 1.15
C LEU A 135 3.31 -6.10 1.92
N THR A 136 2.16 -5.84 1.30
CA THR A 136 0.85 -6.14 1.90
C THR A 136 0.70 -7.63 2.17
N ALA A 137 1.16 -8.48 1.25
CA ALA A 137 1.14 -9.93 1.42
C ALA A 137 2.16 -10.39 2.49
N VAL A 138 3.39 -9.88 2.46
CA VAL A 138 4.43 -10.22 3.45
C VAL A 138 3.99 -9.82 4.85
N SER A 139 3.45 -8.61 5.02
CA SER A 139 3.03 -8.11 6.33
C SER A 139 1.88 -8.91 6.97
N LEU A 140 1.12 -9.65 6.18
CA LEU A 140 0.08 -10.55 6.71
C LEU A 140 0.67 -11.72 7.50
N PHE A 141 1.82 -12.22 7.08
CA PHE A 141 2.48 -13.39 7.67
C PHE A 141 3.64 -13.01 8.60
N HIS A 142 4.26 -11.85 8.37
CA HIS A 142 5.45 -11.34 9.04
C HIS A 142 5.22 -9.88 9.46
N GLU A 143 4.54 -9.68 10.59
CA GLU A 143 4.21 -8.33 11.06
C GLU A 143 5.43 -7.49 11.45
N ASP A 144 6.53 -8.13 11.79
CA ASP A 144 7.80 -7.52 12.16
C ASP A 144 8.49 -6.79 11.00
N VAL A 145 8.05 -7.03 9.76
CA VAL A 145 8.53 -6.30 8.57
C VAL A 145 8.18 -4.82 8.61
N CYS A 146 7.14 -4.43 9.35
CA CYS A 146 6.69 -3.05 9.48
C CYS A 146 6.54 -2.63 10.93
N ARG A 147 6.81 -1.35 11.18
CA ARG A 147 6.37 -0.68 12.40
C ARG A 147 4.98 -0.09 12.16
N PHE A 148 4.00 -0.60 12.89
CA PHE A 148 2.60 -0.16 12.79
C PHE A 148 2.24 0.83 13.90
N GLU A 149 1.37 1.79 13.57
CA GLU A 149 0.73 2.68 14.53
C GLU A 149 -0.80 2.55 14.44
N ARG A 150 -1.48 2.78 15.56
CA ARG A 150 -2.95 2.81 15.60
C ARG A 150 -3.48 4.21 15.41
N GLY A 151 -4.64 4.28 14.76
CA GLY A 151 -5.33 5.52 14.54
C GLY A 151 -6.57 5.37 13.68
N LYS A 152 -6.98 6.49 13.11
CA LYS A 152 -8.11 6.57 12.19
C LYS A 152 -7.65 7.09 10.84
N LEU A 153 -7.92 6.33 9.79
CA LEU A 153 -7.86 6.77 8.40
C LEU A 153 -9.25 7.23 7.96
N GLU A 154 -9.32 8.41 7.40
CA GLU A 154 -10.53 9.00 6.84
C GLU A 154 -10.29 9.33 5.37
N ILE A 155 -11.28 9.07 4.54
CA ILE A 155 -11.20 9.27 3.09
C ILE A 155 -12.02 10.49 2.72
N GLU A 156 -11.39 11.43 2.05
CA GLU A 156 -12.05 12.61 1.51
C GLU A 156 -12.88 12.24 0.27
N THR A 157 -14.16 12.56 0.27
CA THR A 157 -15.07 12.25 -0.86
C THR A 157 -15.84 13.46 -1.35
N ASP A 158 -15.90 14.53 -0.58
CA ASP A 158 -16.77 15.69 -0.84
C ASP A 158 -16.04 16.80 -1.59
N SER A 159 -14.73 16.89 -1.44
CA SER A 159 -13.89 17.85 -2.14
C SER A 159 -13.65 17.44 -3.59
N ARG A 160 -14.01 18.31 -4.52
CA ARG A 160 -13.70 18.11 -5.95
C ARG A 160 -12.18 17.98 -6.24
N LEU A 161 -11.33 18.55 -5.40
CA LEU A 161 -9.88 18.60 -5.62
C LEU A 161 -9.13 17.53 -4.82
N LEU A 162 -9.72 17.01 -3.75
CA LEU A 162 -9.06 16.12 -2.80
C LEU A 162 -9.75 14.75 -2.69
N SER A 163 -10.70 14.46 -3.57
CA SER A 163 -11.40 13.16 -3.54
C SER A 163 -10.39 12.02 -3.63
N GLY A 164 -10.47 11.07 -2.71
CA GLY A 164 -9.50 9.98 -2.55
C GLY A 164 -8.30 10.29 -1.63
N PHE A 165 -8.19 11.53 -1.13
CA PHE A 165 -7.17 11.85 -0.14
C PHE A 165 -7.40 11.06 1.14
N THR A 166 -6.34 10.46 1.68
CA THR A 166 -6.37 9.68 2.90
C THR A 166 -5.78 10.50 4.05
N TYR A 167 -6.63 10.85 5.00
CA TYR A 167 -6.22 11.62 6.18
C TYR A 167 -5.96 10.69 7.36
N TRP A 168 -4.74 10.69 7.87
CA TRP A 168 -4.34 9.92 9.03
C TRP A 168 -4.38 10.74 10.31
N ARG A 169 -4.99 10.19 11.34
CA ARG A 169 -4.99 10.72 12.69
C ARG A 169 -4.58 9.63 13.68
N PRO A 170 -3.43 9.78 14.37
CA PRO A 170 -3.03 8.86 15.42
C PRO A 170 -4.06 8.82 16.55
N ASP A 171 -4.40 7.61 17.00
CA ASP A 171 -5.33 7.36 18.10
C ASP A 171 -5.09 5.93 18.60
N GLU A 172 -4.65 5.77 19.84
CA GLU A 172 -4.36 4.45 20.42
C GLU A 172 -5.57 3.50 20.43
N ASN A 173 -6.79 4.06 20.46
CA ASN A 173 -8.04 3.33 20.37
C ASN A 173 -8.63 3.28 18.96
N GLY A 174 -7.92 3.81 17.97
CA GLY A 174 -8.36 3.85 16.59
C GLY A 174 -8.54 2.47 15.96
N PRO A 175 -9.44 2.33 14.98
CA PRO A 175 -9.75 1.04 14.37
C PRO A 175 -8.67 0.54 13.42
N HIS A 176 -7.82 1.43 12.91
CA HIS A 176 -6.86 1.10 11.86
C HIS A 176 -5.45 0.94 12.41
N ARG A 177 -4.73 -0.03 11.88
CA ARG A 177 -3.29 -0.19 12.04
C ARG A 177 -2.63 0.20 10.72
N VAL A 178 -1.75 1.19 10.76
CA VAL A 178 -1.09 1.72 9.56
C VAL A 178 0.41 1.51 9.67
N ALA A 179 1.01 0.96 8.62
CA ALA A 179 2.46 0.83 8.51
C ALA A 179 3.09 2.22 8.37
N MET A 180 3.95 2.59 9.32
CA MET A 180 4.64 3.88 9.36
C MET A 180 6.11 3.78 8.99
N ASP A 181 6.67 2.58 9.10
CA ASP A 181 8.03 2.27 8.73
C ASP A 181 8.13 0.83 8.22
N VAL A 182 9.13 0.55 7.40
CA VAL A 182 9.38 -0.77 6.83
C VAL A 182 10.87 -1.12 6.89
N ASP A 183 11.17 -2.33 7.34
CA ASP A 183 12.49 -2.92 7.22
C ASP A 183 12.66 -3.55 5.83
N LYS A 184 13.40 -2.84 4.98
CA LYS A 184 13.62 -3.23 3.59
C LYS A 184 14.37 -4.57 3.45
N GLU A 185 15.37 -4.79 4.29
CA GLU A 185 16.21 -6.00 4.23
C GLU A 185 15.38 -7.21 4.64
N LEU A 186 14.63 -7.08 5.73
CA LEU A 186 13.75 -8.11 6.24
C LEU A 186 12.61 -8.41 5.25
N PHE A 187 12.05 -7.38 4.60
CA PHE A 187 11.05 -7.57 3.55
C PHE A 187 11.56 -8.45 2.41
N TYR A 188 12.73 -8.15 1.85
CA TYR A 188 13.29 -8.96 0.76
C TYR A 188 13.68 -10.36 1.22
N GLN A 189 14.16 -10.50 2.45
CA GLN A 189 14.40 -11.81 3.03
C GLN A 189 13.15 -12.66 3.03
N TYR A 190 12.05 -12.20 3.61
CA TYR A 190 10.79 -12.94 3.68
C TYR A 190 10.17 -13.19 2.31
N LEU A 191 10.17 -12.16 1.44
CA LEU A 191 9.60 -12.29 0.10
C LEU A 191 10.29 -13.39 -0.71
N PHE A 192 11.62 -13.46 -0.68
CA PHE A 192 12.37 -14.42 -1.51
C PHE A 192 12.69 -15.74 -0.81
N GLU A 193 12.49 -15.85 0.50
CA GLU A 193 12.69 -17.11 1.21
C GLU A 193 11.76 -18.22 0.72
N VAL A 194 10.53 -17.88 0.31
CA VAL A 194 9.53 -18.83 -0.21
C VAL A 194 9.90 -19.44 -1.57
N PHE A 195 10.94 -18.91 -2.23
CA PHE A 195 11.43 -19.37 -3.54
C PHE A 195 12.81 -20.05 -3.45
N ARG A 196 13.26 -20.43 -2.25
CA ARG A 196 14.53 -21.13 -2.02
C ARG A 196 14.37 -22.64 -2.04
#